data_86aa1f85aaad8c4ad5f154d8d1528d9e
#
_entry.id   86aa1f85aaad8c4ad5f154d8d1528d9e
#
_cell.length_a   1.000
_cell.length_b   1.000
_cell.length_c   1.000
_cell.angle_alpha   90.00
_cell.angle_beta   90.00
_cell.angle_gamma   90.00
#
_symmetry.space_group_name_H-M   'P 1'
#
loop_
_entity.id
_entity.type
_entity.pdbx_description
1 polymer ?
#
loop_
_entity_poly.entity_id
_entity_poly.type
_entity_poly.pdbx_seq_one_letter_code
_entity_poly.pdbx_strand_id
1 'polypeptide(L)'
;MSFENLKNNYSKLLEFLEKEKYSATVIRCVSREIKNILENAQANQWETYKNIYHAYEHHGLSKDVLRSRRHILRMIERYDVRGEFPDRLRRSYAFESDAYECLPDEFKNLIKFYRSYEGKRGKKETTIYHEALNAVSFLCFQQQRGCRRLDDITEKDVLAFFLSDDGSLARGCSYKKNISAVFKAGLLWENAPCSRILSFLPQLRESRKTIQYLTDEEAGKIRYALYDMENPLSLRDRAIGILLLYTGLRGCDIAGMQIDFIDWDKELLRFPQQKTGVLIELPLSPAVGNAIFDYMDSGRPCCADGHVFISEVQPYRRLASQSVANIALRIYKEADVRQNPGDRRGTHIFRHRAASHMLESGIPRPV
;
A
#
# COMPACT_ATOMS: atom_id res chain seq x y z
N MET A 1 8.43 27.50 11.45
CA MET A 1 7.28 27.60 10.56
C MET A 1 6.10 28.09 11.39
N SER A 2 5.39 29.09 10.95
CA SER A 2 4.43 29.79 11.82
C SER A 2 2.97 29.38 11.61
N PHE A 3 2.66 28.19 11.04
CA PHE A 3 1.30 27.76 10.70
C PHE A 3 0.49 28.85 9.95
N GLU A 4 1.16 29.66 9.12
CA GLU A 4 0.57 30.85 8.50
C GLU A 4 -0.53 30.50 7.49
N ASN A 5 -0.31 29.50 6.66
CA ASN A 5 -1.33 29.05 5.71
C ASN A 5 -2.54 28.48 6.47
N LEU A 6 -2.31 27.76 7.56
CA LEU A 6 -3.38 27.23 8.39
C LEU A 6 -4.19 28.39 9.02
N LYS A 7 -3.54 29.39 9.60
CA LYS A 7 -4.22 30.57 10.16
C LYS A 7 -5.13 31.30 9.17
N ASN A 8 -4.63 31.46 7.95
CA ASN A 8 -5.30 32.31 6.95
C ASN A 8 -6.31 31.54 6.09
N ASN A 9 -6.15 30.24 5.92
CA ASN A 9 -6.87 29.46 4.90
C ASN A 9 -7.50 28.16 5.41
N TYR A 10 -7.55 27.86 6.71
CA TYR A 10 -8.09 26.58 7.20
C TYR A 10 -9.56 26.34 6.80
N SER A 11 -10.35 27.40 6.59
CA SER A 11 -11.73 27.28 6.10
C SER A 11 -11.81 26.53 4.77
N LYS A 12 -10.89 26.80 3.85
CA LYS A 12 -10.81 26.09 2.55
C LYS A 12 -10.59 24.59 2.71
N LEU A 13 -9.81 24.18 3.73
CA LEU A 13 -9.63 22.76 4.03
C LEU A 13 -10.94 22.13 4.52
N LEU A 14 -11.67 22.81 5.41
CA LEU A 14 -12.94 22.31 5.93
C LEU A 14 -14.00 22.23 4.81
N GLU A 15 -14.14 23.28 4.00
CA GLU A 15 -15.01 23.30 2.82
C GLU A 15 -14.69 22.17 1.84
N PHE A 16 -13.39 21.90 1.60
CA PHE A 16 -12.96 20.78 0.78
C PHE A 16 -13.42 19.43 1.38
N LEU A 17 -13.25 19.26 2.70
CA LEU A 17 -13.65 18.02 3.36
C LEU A 17 -15.17 17.80 3.29
N GLU A 18 -15.95 18.87 3.39
CA GLU A 18 -17.43 18.84 3.26
C GLU A 18 -17.83 18.50 1.81
N LYS A 19 -17.25 19.23 0.83
CA LYS A 19 -17.49 19.01 -0.59
C LYS A 19 -17.17 17.57 -1.01
N GLU A 20 -16.07 17.03 -0.54
CA GLU A 20 -15.62 15.66 -0.80
C GLU A 20 -16.33 14.62 0.07
N LYS A 21 -17.37 15.05 0.81
CA LYS A 21 -18.21 14.16 1.65
C LYS A 21 -17.40 13.31 2.64
N TYR A 22 -16.44 13.92 3.33
CA TYR A 22 -15.81 13.27 4.48
C TYR A 22 -16.84 13.12 5.62
N SER A 23 -16.67 12.08 6.45
CA SER A 23 -17.61 11.87 7.57
C SER A 23 -17.59 13.06 8.54
N ALA A 24 -18.74 13.39 9.10
CA ALA A 24 -18.88 14.48 10.09
C ALA A 24 -17.88 14.32 11.27
N THR A 25 -17.56 13.08 11.63
CA THR A 25 -16.55 12.78 12.67
C THR A 25 -15.16 13.24 12.26
N VAL A 26 -14.73 12.96 11.01
CA VAL A 26 -13.42 13.40 10.53
C VAL A 26 -13.35 14.92 10.46
N ILE A 27 -14.37 15.57 9.89
CA ILE A 27 -14.43 17.04 9.79
C ILE A 27 -14.34 17.67 11.18
N ARG A 28 -15.10 17.16 12.15
CA ARG A 28 -15.06 17.62 13.54
C ARG A 28 -13.69 17.40 14.18
N CYS A 29 -13.04 16.26 13.93
CA CYS A 29 -11.71 16.01 14.45
C CYS A 29 -10.67 16.95 13.85
N VAL A 30 -10.71 17.20 12.53
CA VAL A 30 -9.82 18.15 11.86
C VAL A 30 -10.04 19.56 12.39
N SER A 31 -11.29 20.02 12.46
CA SER A 31 -11.62 21.36 12.98
C SER A 31 -11.12 21.56 14.41
N ARG A 32 -11.38 20.58 15.30
CA ARG A 32 -10.89 20.63 16.69
C ARG A 32 -9.37 20.67 16.79
N GLU A 33 -8.70 19.88 15.94
CA GLU A 33 -7.23 19.83 15.93
C GLU A 33 -6.63 21.13 15.41
N ILE A 34 -7.21 21.73 14.36
CA ILE A 34 -6.80 23.06 13.87
C ILE A 34 -6.93 24.11 14.99
N LYS A 35 -8.07 24.13 15.67
CA LYS A 35 -8.30 25.04 16.80
C LYS A 35 -7.24 24.84 17.88
N ASN A 36 -6.98 23.60 18.28
CA ASN A 36 -5.94 23.28 19.27
C ASN A 36 -4.56 23.77 18.84
N ILE A 37 -4.18 23.60 17.58
CA ILE A 37 -2.90 24.09 17.07
C ILE A 37 -2.82 25.60 17.14
N LEU A 38 -3.84 26.32 16.65
CA LEU A 38 -3.85 27.78 16.59
C LEU A 38 -3.87 28.44 17.98
N GLU A 39 -4.51 27.81 18.96
CA GLU A 39 -4.60 28.31 20.32
C GLU A 39 -3.36 28.01 21.16
N ASN A 40 -2.74 26.86 20.97
CA ASN A 40 -1.73 26.34 21.89
C ASN A 40 -0.31 26.30 21.33
N ALA A 41 -0.10 26.52 20.00
CA ALA A 41 1.22 26.41 19.39
C ALA A 41 2.26 27.33 20.03
N GLN A 42 1.90 28.57 20.35
CA GLN A 42 2.83 29.52 20.95
C GLN A 42 3.17 29.13 22.39
N ALA A 43 2.17 28.78 23.20
CA ALA A 43 2.35 28.42 24.60
C ALA A 43 3.20 27.18 24.78
N ASN A 44 3.05 26.20 23.86
CA ASN A 44 3.79 24.93 23.90
C ASN A 44 5.06 24.95 23.01
N GLN A 45 5.40 26.07 22.41
CA GLN A 45 6.56 26.20 21.52
C GLN A 45 6.56 25.18 20.37
N TRP A 46 5.38 24.89 19.81
CA TRP A 46 5.26 24.00 18.67
C TRP A 46 5.65 24.72 17.38
N GLU A 47 6.73 24.31 16.78
CA GLU A 47 7.22 24.83 15.51
C GLU A 47 6.87 23.92 14.32
N THR A 48 6.64 22.64 14.59
CA THR A 48 6.37 21.61 13.58
C THR A 48 5.24 20.67 14.02
N TYR A 49 4.58 20.05 13.07
CA TYR A 49 3.58 19.01 13.35
C TYR A 49 4.17 17.80 14.07
N LYS A 50 5.46 17.55 13.91
CA LYS A 50 6.20 16.52 14.66
C LYS A 50 6.27 16.86 16.15
N ASN A 51 6.51 18.12 16.51
CA ASN A 51 6.50 18.54 17.91
C ASN A 51 5.12 18.31 18.55
N ILE A 52 4.04 18.64 17.83
CA ILE A 52 2.67 18.40 18.28
C ILE A 52 2.43 16.90 18.54
N TYR A 53 2.84 16.06 17.58
CA TYR A 53 2.65 14.62 17.72
C TYR A 53 3.45 14.04 18.88
N HIS A 54 4.71 14.44 19.07
CA HIS A 54 5.52 14.05 20.22
C HIS A 54 4.90 14.48 21.56
N ALA A 55 4.28 15.67 21.63
CA ALA A 55 3.56 16.06 22.83
C ALA A 55 2.42 15.08 23.15
N TYR A 56 1.70 14.57 22.15
CA TYR A 56 0.67 13.55 22.35
C TYR A 56 1.24 12.20 22.79
N GLU A 57 2.41 11.81 22.30
CA GLU A 57 3.08 10.57 22.74
C GLU A 57 3.45 10.64 24.23
N HIS A 58 3.90 11.79 24.71
CA HIS A 58 4.23 12.00 26.13
C HIS A 58 3.01 12.04 27.06
N HIS A 59 1.80 12.31 26.54
CA HIS A 59 0.58 12.28 27.35
C HIS A 59 0.00 10.88 27.61
N GLY A 60 0.69 9.80 27.25
CA GLY A 60 0.28 8.44 27.57
C GLY A 60 -1.00 7.96 26.88
N LEU A 61 -1.34 8.52 25.73
CA LEU A 61 -2.52 8.14 24.97
C LEU A 61 -2.40 6.73 24.42
N SER A 62 -3.54 6.05 24.26
CA SER A 62 -3.56 4.71 23.64
C SER A 62 -3.04 4.72 22.20
N LYS A 63 -2.48 3.58 21.75
CA LYS A 63 -1.93 3.44 20.39
C LYS A 63 -2.94 3.77 19.30
N ASP A 64 -4.23 3.48 19.51
CA ASP A 64 -5.28 3.76 18.51
C ASP A 64 -5.62 5.25 18.47
N VAL A 65 -5.64 5.92 19.62
CA VAL A 65 -5.80 7.38 19.70
C VAL A 65 -4.62 8.08 19.03
N LEU A 66 -3.38 7.67 19.31
CA LEU A 66 -2.17 8.21 18.68
C LEU A 66 -2.20 8.01 17.16
N ARG A 67 -2.64 6.83 16.68
CA ARG A 67 -2.80 6.57 15.24
C ARG A 67 -3.81 7.51 14.60
N SER A 68 -4.95 7.74 15.26
CA SER A 68 -5.98 8.67 14.80
C SER A 68 -5.47 10.11 14.77
N ARG A 69 -4.82 10.57 15.83
CA ARG A 69 -4.20 11.90 15.91
C ARG A 69 -3.16 12.12 14.81
N ARG A 70 -2.28 11.13 14.62
CA ARG A 70 -1.27 11.16 13.56
C ARG A 70 -1.91 11.30 12.17
N HIS A 71 -3.03 10.62 11.94
CA HIS A 71 -3.75 10.74 10.68
C HIS A 71 -4.31 12.15 10.45
N ILE A 72 -4.96 12.72 11.46
CA ILE A 72 -5.53 14.09 11.40
C ILE A 72 -4.42 15.12 11.19
N LEU A 73 -3.36 15.07 11.99
CA LEU A 73 -2.22 15.99 11.85
C LEU A 73 -1.60 15.93 10.46
N ARG A 74 -1.46 14.74 9.85
CA ARG A 74 -0.95 14.60 8.48
C ARG A 74 -1.83 15.26 7.42
N MET A 75 -3.16 15.20 7.61
CA MET A 75 -4.08 15.88 6.71
C MET A 75 -3.89 17.39 6.77
N ILE A 76 -3.75 17.93 7.99
CA ILE A 76 -3.57 19.36 8.23
C ILE A 76 -2.21 19.84 7.74
N GLU A 77 -1.12 19.13 8.09
CA GLU A 77 0.24 19.48 7.70
C GLU A 77 0.42 19.50 6.17
N ARG A 78 -0.16 18.52 5.47
CA ARG A 78 -0.09 18.47 4.01
C ARG A 78 -0.71 19.72 3.39
N TYR A 79 -1.84 20.15 3.91
CA TYR A 79 -2.49 21.36 3.46
C TYR A 79 -1.71 22.61 3.85
N ASP A 80 -1.27 22.72 5.11
CA ASP A 80 -0.55 23.90 5.62
C ASP A 80 0.81 24.09 4.93
N VAL A 81 1.61 23.02 4.83
CA VAL A 81 3.00 23.08 4.35
C VAL A 81 3.10 23.04 2.82
N ARG A 82 2.22 22.26 2.16
CA ARG A 82 2.30 22.02 0.71
C ARG A 82 1.18 22.66 -0.09
N GLY A 83 0.16 23.23 0.56
CA GLY A 83 -1.05 23.72 -0.11
C GLY A 83 -1.90 22.62 -0.76
N GLU A 84 -1.61 21.34 -0.47
CA GLU A 84 -2.28 20.19 -1.09
C GLU A 84 -3.43 19.70 -0.22
N PHE A 85 -4.59 19.49 -0.82
CA PHE A 85 -5.73 18.89 -0.12
C PHE A 85 -5.49 17.40 0.19
N PRO A 86 -6.06 16.88 1.30
CA PRO A 86 -5.93 15.49 1.67
C PRO A 86 -6.43 14.55 0.58
N ASP A 87 -5.61 13.54 0.24
CA ASP A 87 -5.96 12.49 -0.70
C ASP A 87 -5.76 11.12 -0.02
N ARG A 88 -6.81 10.31 0.05
CA ARG A 88 -6.74 8.98 0.69
C ARG A 88 -5.81 8.01 -0.03
N LEU A 89 -5.51 8.25 -1.29
CA LEU A 89 -4.66 7.37 -2.09
C LEU A 89 -3.17 7.62 -1.88
N ARG A 90 -2.79 8.80 -1.44
CA ARG A 90 -1.40 9.19 -1.21
C ARG A 90 -1.04 9.04 0.28
N ARG A 91 -0.18 8.09 0.57
CA ARG A 91 0.47 7.96 1.88
C ARG A 91 1.67 8.92 1.97
N SER A 92 1.42 10.22 1.99
CA SER A 92 2.49 11.17 2.29
C SER A 92 2.76 11.18 3.79
N TYR A 93 3.98 10.91 4.17
CA TYR A 93 4.46 10.92 5.55
C TYR A 93 4.96 12.32 5.87
N ALA A 94 4.10 13.13 6.46
CA ALA A 94 4.40 14.52 6.66
C ALA A 94 5.34 14.77 7.86
N PHE A 95 5.29 13.94 8.92
CA PHE A 95 6.18 14.11 10.09
C PHE A 95 7.59 13.57 9.92
N GLU A 96 7.83 12.79 8.89
CA GLU A 96 9.18 12.35 8.61
C GLU A 96 9.83 13.44 7.79
N SER A 97 10.92 14.04 8.29
CA SER A 97 11.90 14.62 7.39
C SER A 97 12.04 13.59 6.28
N ASP A 98 11.71 13.95 5.04
CA ASP A 98 11.84 13.03 3.92
C ASP A 98 13.26 12.50 3.98
N ALA A 99 13.42 11.21 4.28
CA ALA A 99 14.74 10.62 4.44
C ALA A 99 15.62 10.91 3.23
N TYR A 100 14.99 11.09 2.06
CA TYR A 100 15.65 11.55 0.84
C TYR A 100 16.20 12.98 0.98
N GLU A 101 15.46 13.92 1.59
CA GLU A 101 15.90 15.32 1.75
C GLU A 101 17.06 15.47 2.71
N CYS A 102 17.25 14.54 3.63
CA CYS A 102 18.38 14.52 4.55
C CYS A 102 19.66 13.91 3.96
N LEU A 103 19.60 13.30 2.77
CA LEU A 103 20.76 12.69 2.13
C LEU A 103 21.76 13.75 1.64
N PRO A 104 23.07 13.43 1.59
CA PRO A 104 24.07 14.19 0.86
C PRO A 104 23.69 14.37 -0.62
N ASP A 105 24.14 15.44 -1.24
CA ASP A 105 23.76 15.80 -2.61
C ASP A 105 24.09 14.71 -3.64
N GLU A 106 25.25 14.05 -3.51
CA GLU A 106 25.65 12.96 -4.39
C GLU A 106 24.64 11.78 -4.31
N PHE A 107 24.22 11.42 -3.11
CA PHE A 107 23.20 10.36 -2.90
C PHE A 107 21.83 10.76 -3.45
N LYS A 108 21.42 12.02 -3.27
CA LYS A 108 20.21 12.56 -3.88
C LYS A 108 20.26 12.51 -5.40
N ASN A 109 21.40 12.89 -5.97
CA ASN A 109 21.59 12.92 -7.42
C ASN A 109 21.52 11.52 -8.03
N LEU A 110 22.07 10.50 -7.39
CA LEU A 110 21.90 9.10 -7.81
C LEU A 110 20.42 8.69 -7.87
N ILE A 111 19.65 8.97 -6.81
CA ILE A 111 18.22 8.63 -6.75
C ILE A 111 17.42 9.42 -7.80
N LYS A 112 17.74 10.71 -7.99
CA LYS A 112 17.10 11.56 -9.00
C LYS A 112 17.39 11.07 -10.41
N PHE A 113 18.65 10.72 -10.68
CA PHE A 113 19.06 10.13 -11.95
C PHE A 113 18.29 8.83 -12.21
N TYR A 114 18.28 7.90 -11.24
CA TYR A 114 17.56 6.64 -11.36
C TYR A 114 16.07 6.84 -11.71
N ARG A 115 15.36 7.70 -10.96
CA ARG A 115 13.94 7.98 -11.20
C ARG A 115 13.69 8.52 -12.62
N SER A 116 14.51 9.46 -13.06
CA SER A 116 14.40 10.05 -14.40
C SER A 116 14.71 9.03 -15.50
N TYR A 117 15.79 8.26 -15.35
CA TYR A 117 16.25 7.27 -16.31
C TYR A 117 15.21 6.16 -16.52
N GLU A 118 14.75 5.53 -15.44
CA GLU A 118 13.77 4.44 -15.53
C GLU A 118 12.36 4.94 -15.91
N GLY A 119 12.01 6.17 -15.56
CA GLY A 119 10.77 6.80 -16.00
C GLY A 119 10.72 6.96 -17.53
N LYS A 120 11.83 7.42 -18.14
CA LYS A 120 11.97 7.53 -19.60
C LYS A 120 11.92 6.17 -20.31
N ARG A 121 12.31 5.08 -19.64
CA ARG A 121 12.24 3.71 -20.16
C ARG A 121 10.86 3.07 -20.01
N GLY A 122 9.87 3.78 -19.46
CA GLY A 122 8.52 3.28 -19.28
C GLY A 122 8.36 2.25 -18.15
N LYS A 123 9.31 2.18 -17.21
CA LYS A 123 9.17 1.33 -16.02
C LYS A 123 8.01 1.81 -15.15
N LYS A 124 7.21 0.90 -14.60
CA LYS A 124 6.06 1.27 -13.76
C LYS A 124 6.48 2.15 -12.59
N GLU A 125 5.79 3.27 -12.41
CA GLU A 125 6.06 4.26 -11.35
C GLU A 125 6.11 3.62 -9.96
N THR A 126 5.21 2.69 -9.65
CA THR A 126 5.21 1.95 -8.38
C THR A 126 6.48 1.13 -8.17
N THR A 127 7.07 0.56 -9.22
CA THR A 127 8.32 -0.18 -9.15
C THR A 127 9.48 0.77 -8.89
N ILE A 128 9.56 1.88 -9.65
CA ILE A 128 10.56 2.94 -9.46
C ILE A 128 10.50 3.47 -8.03
N TYR A 129 9.30 3.71 -7.50
CA TYR A 129 9.10 4.20 -6.14
C TYR A 129 9.68 3.22 -5.09
N HIS A 130 9.35 1.93 -5.17
CA HIS A 130 9.84 0.95 -4.19
C HIS A 130 11.34 0.70 -4.28
N GLU A 131 11.91 0.67 -5.49
CA GLU A 131 13.34 0.52 -5.69
C GLU A 131 14.08 1.76 -5.14
N ALA A 132 13.61 2.97 -5.45
CA ALA A 132 14.18 4.21 -4.93
C ALA A 132 14.04 4.29 -3.39
N LEU A 133 12.91 3.89 -2.81
CA LEU A 133 12.69 3.90 -1.37
C LEU A 133 13.69 2.99 -0.63
N ASN A 134 13.93 1.79 -1.14
CA ASN A 134 14.89 0.87 -0.54
C ASN A 134 16.33 1.35 -0.70
N ALA A 135 16.66 1.99 -1.83
CA ALA A 135 17.96 2.61 -2.02
C ALA A 135 18.17 3.83 -1.11
N VAL A 136 17.13 4.67 -0.90
CA VAL A 136 17.17 5.75 0.09
C VAL A 136 17.42 5.20 1.49
N SER A 137 16.73 4.12 1.88
CA SER A 137 16.95 3.47 3.17
C SER A 137 18.40 2.97 3.34
N PHE A 138 18.98 2.40 2.26
CA PHE A 138 20.40 1.99 2.24
C PHE A 138 21.33 3.19 2.39
N LEU A 139 21.12 4.24 1.62
CA LEU A 139 21.98 5.43 1.63
C LEU A 139 21.89 6.21 2.95
N CYS A 140 20.70 6.28 3.58
CA CYS A 140 20.56 6.83 4.93
C CYS A 140 21.34 6.03 5.97
N PHE A 141 21.32 4.70 5.86
CA PHE A 141 22.12 3.84 6.74
C PHE A 141 23.63 4.10 6.56
N GLN A 142 24.10 4.25 5.31
CA GLN A 142 25.50 4.58 5.05
C GLN A 142 25.86 5.97 5.60
N GLN A 143 24.99 6.96 5.42
CA GLN A 143 25.17 8.30 5.99
C GLN A 143 25.30 8.27 7.52
N GLN A 144 24.49 7.47 8.22
CA GLN A 144 24.56 7.29 9.68
C GLN A 144 25.91 6.70 10.11
N ARG A 145 26.58 5.95 9.24
CA ARG A 145 27.92 5.39 9.44
C ARG A 145 29.06 6.35 9.04
N GLY A 146 28.71 7.58 8.63
CA GLY A 146 29.68 8.63 8.31
C GLY A 146 29.97 8.78 6.82
N CYS A 147 29.43 7.93 5.95
CA CYS A 147 29.64 8.07 4.50
C CYS A 147 28.89 9.30 3.94
N ARG A 148 29.60 10.14 3.20
CA ARG A 148 29.06 11.34 2.55
C ARG A 148 29.04 11.23 1.03
N ARG A 149 29.92 10.39 0.48
CA ARG A 149 30.08 10.11 -0.94
C ARG A 149 29.95 8.63 -1.22
N LEU A 150 29.64 8.26 -2.46
CA LEU A 150 29.58 6.86 -2.88
C LEU A 150 30.95 6.17 -2.72
N ASP A 151 32.01 6.93 -2.86
CA ASP A 151 33.38 6.44 -2.67
C ASP A 151 33.74 6.11 -1.21
N ASP A 152 33.05 6.68 -0.25
CA ASP A 152 33.26 6.38 1.18
C ASP A 152 32.69 4.99 1.57
N ILE A 153 31.76 4.45 0.79
CA ILE A 153 31.06 3.21 1.11
C ILE A 153 31.97 2.01 0.90
N THR A 154 32.27 1.29 1.97
CA THR A 154 33.11 0.08 1.98
C THR A 154 32.26 -1.20 1.93
N GLU A 155 32.90 -2.35 1.64
CA GLU A 155 32.25 -3.65 1.73
C GLU A 155 31.64 -3.91 3.12
N LYS A 156 32.38 -3.54 4.19
CA LYS A 156 31.90 -3.66 5.58
C LYS A 156 30.61 -2.88 5.81
N ASP A 157 30.48 -1.69 5.23
CA ASP A 157 29.29 -0.85 5.36
C ASP A 157 28.10 -1.45 4.62
N VAL A 158 28.34 -2.00 3.42
CA VAL A 158 27.31 -2.70 2.65
C VAL A 158 26.83 -3.94 3.39
N LEU A 159 27.74 -4.77 3.89
CA LEU A 159 27.39 -5.99 4.63
C LEU A 159 26.63 -5.67 5.92
N ALA A 160 27.02 -4.63 6.66
CA ALA A 160 26.34 -4.19 7.88
C ALA A 160 24.89 -3.75 7.63
N PHE A 161 24.53 -3.33 6.42
CA PHE A 161 23.13 -3.07 6.07
C PHE A 161 22.30 -4.33 5.94
N PHE A 162 22.88 -5.42 5.47
CA PHE A 162 22.17 -6.68 5.23
C PHE A 162 22.18 -7.65 6.42
N LEU A 163 23.20 -7.54 7.27
CA LEU A 163 23.40 -8.45 8.40
C LEU A 163 23.18 -7.70 9.73
N SER A 164 22.65 -8.40 10.71
CA SER A 164 22.60 -7.94 12.11
C SER A 164 23.93 -8.22 12.79
N ASP A 165 24.14 -7.66 13.99
CA ASP A 165 25.39 -7.82 14.75
C ASP A 165 25.70 -9.29 15.11
N ASP A 166 24.67 -10.12 15.22
CA ASP A 166 24.76 -11.57 15.43
C ASP A 166 25.06 -12.36 14.14
N GLY A 167 25.22 -11.70 13.00
CA GLY A 167 25.44 -12.31 11.70
C GLY A 167 24.17 -12.86 11.03
N SER A 168 23.01 -12.71 11.65
CA SER A 168 21.75 -13.09 11.03
C SER A 168 21.34 -12.11 9.92
N LEU A 169 20.48 -12.57 9.00
CA LEU A 169 20.03 -11.77 7.89
C LEU A 169 18.97 -10.74 8.32
N ALA A 170 19.36 -9.48 8.41
CA ALA A 170 18.46 -8.37 8.72
C ALA A 170 17.59 -7.95 7.52
N ARG A 171 18.11 -8.05 6.28
CA ARG A 171 17.41 -7.64 5.05
C ARG A 171 17.59 -8.66 3.93
N GLY A 172 16.49 -9.10 3.34
CA GLY A 172 16.47 -10.20 2.35
C GLY A 172 16.67 -9.77 0.90
N CYS A 173 16.51 -10.75 0.01
CA CYS A 173 16.74 -10.64 -1.44
C CYS A 173 15.97 -9.49 -2.11
N SER A 174 14.77 -9.12 -1.62
CA SER A 174 14.00 -8.00 -2.18
C SER A 174 14.73 -6.66 -2.01
N TYR A 175 15.35 -6.41 -0.86
CA TYR A 175 16.17 -5.22 -0.65
C TYR A 175 17.36 -5.20 -1.59
N LYS A 176 18.11 -6.32 -1.67
CA LYS A 176 19.24 -6.46 -2.59
C LYS A 176 18.84 -6.17 -4.03
N LYS A 177 17.72 -6.76 -4.50
CA LYS A 177 17.22 -6.57 -5.86
C LYS A 177 16.92 -5.10 -6.16
N ASN A 178 16.24 -4.42 -5.24
CA ASN A 178 15.84 -3.02 -5.41
C ASN A 178 17.06 -2.09 -5.39
N ILE A 179 17.99 -2.29 -4.46
CA ILE A 179 19.25 -1.53 -4.39
C ILE A 179 20.07 -1.77 -5.65
N SER A 180 20.23 -3.05 -6.07
CA SER A 180 20.95 -3.38 -7.32
C SER A 180 20.36 -2.67 -8.53
N ALA A 181 19.02 -2.51 -8.62
CA ALA A 181 18.39 -1.83 -9.75
C ALA A 181 18.83 -0.37 -9.83
N VAL A 182 18.92 0.34 -8.69
CA VAL A 182 19.33 1.73 -8.62
C VAL A 182 20.82 1.89 -8.99
N PHE A 183 21.69 1.06 -8.40
CA PHE A 183 23.13 1.15 -8.69
C PHE A 183 23.48 0.66 -10.10
N LYS A 184 22.75 -0.28 -10.69
CA LYS A 184 22.92 -0.68 -12.09
C LYS A 184 22.57 0.46 -13.05
N ALA A 185 21.51 1.21 -12.80
CA ALA A 185 21.26 2.44 -13.56
C ALA A 185 22.34 3.48 -13.31
N GLY A 186 22.83 3.58 -12.07
CA GLY A 186 23.92 4.48 -11.67
C GLY A 186 25.24 4.23 -12.41
N LEU A 187 25.47 3.04 -12.98
CA LEU A 187 26.64 2.77 -13.83
C LEU A 187 26.73 3.70 -15.04
N LEU A 188 25.61 4.24 -15.50
CA LEU A 188 25.53 5.19 -16.60
C LEU A 188 25.79 6.64 -16.15
N TRP A 189 25.80 6.89 -14.85
CA TRP A 189 26.03 8.21 -14.26
C TRP A 189 27.43 8.29 -13.60
N GLU A 190 27.73 7.38 -12.68
CA GLU A 190 28.99 7.30 -11.95
C GLU A 190 29.45 5.83 -11.89
N ASN A 191 30.17 5.39 -12.93
CA ASN A 191 30.48 3.97 -13.15
C ASN A 191 31.31 3.35 -12.01
N ALA A 192 32.44 3.97 -11.64
CA ALA A 192 33.41 3.35 -10.72
C ALA A 192 32.78 3.10 -9.31
N PRO A 193 32.21 4.08 -8.61
CA PRO A 193 31.67 3.86 -7.30
C PRO A 193 30.44 2.92 -7.33
N CYS A 194 29.58 3.03 -8.35
CA CYS A 194 28.42 2.16 -8.49
C CYS A 194 28.80 0.70 -8.75
N SER A 195 29.80 0.44 -9.62
CA SER A 195 30.32 -0.89 -9.90
C SER A 195 30.90 -1.54 -8.65
N ARG A 196 31.67 -0.78 -7.86
CA ARG A 196 32.27 -1.24 -6.62
C ARG A 196 31.21 -1.62 -5.58
N ILE A 197 30.19 -0.75 -5.36
CA ILE A 197 29.11 -1.04 -4.42
C ILE A 197 28.30 -2.28 -4.87
N LEU A 198 28.08 -2.45 -6.16
CA LEU A 198 27.42 -3.64 -6.70
C LEU A 198 28.21 -4.92 -6.41
N SER A 199 29.56 -4.87 -6.46
CA SER A 199 30.40 -6.04 -6.16
C SER A 199 30.39 -6.40 -4.67
N PHE A 200 30.12 -5.46 -3.78
CA PHE A 200 30.01 -5.69 -2.33
C PHE A 200 28.68 -6.27 -1.89
N LEU A 201 27.66 -6.28 -2.77
CA LEU A 201 26.33 -6.81 -2.39
C LEU A 201 26.40 -8.32 -2.09
N PRO A 202 25.95 -8.77 -0.91
CA PRO A 202 26.07 -10.16 -0.50
C PRO A 202 25.30 -11.10 -1.42
N GLN A 203 25.81 -12.33 -1.60
CA GLN A 203 25.05 -13.40 -2.24
C GLN A 203 24.03 -13.96 -1.26
N LEU A 204 22.76 -13.57 -1.41
CA LEU A 204 21.68 -14.04 -0.57
C LEU A 204 20.97 -15.23 -1.22
N ARG A 205 20.79 -16.29 -0.45
CA ARG A 205 19.96 -17.43 -0.90
C ARG A 205 18.49 -17.09 -0.67
N GLU A 206 17.66 -17.19 -1.68
CA GLU A 206 16.21 -17.18 -1.51
C GLU A 206 15.79 -18.53 -0.89
N SER A 207 15.27 -18.48 0.33
CA SER A 207 14.54 -19.64 0.86
C SER A 207 13.27 -19.81 0.01
N ARG A 208 13.15 -20.90 -0.73
CA ARG A 208 11.91 -21.24 -1.43
C ARG A 208 10.85 -21.49 -0.36
N LYS A 209 9.96 -20.51 -0.18
CA LYS A 209 8.81 -20.70 0.71
C LYS A 209 7.88 -21.73 0.07
N THR A 210 7.47 -22.71 0.83
CA THR A 210 6.44 -23.68 0.42
C THR A 210 5.20 -22.92 -0.07
N ILE A 211 4.66 -23.32 -1.21
CA ILE A 211 3.44 -22.74 -1.72
C ILE A 211 2.31 -23.19 -0.79
N GLN A 212 1.69 -22.24 -0.11
CA GLN A 212 0.52 -22.48 0.72
C GLN A 212 -0.73 -22.16 -0.11
N TYR A 213 -1.72 -23.02 -0.04
CA TYR A 213 -3.03 -22.86 -0.64
C TYR A 213 -4.12 -23.29 0.36
N LEU A 214 -5.36 -22.93 0.11
CA LEU A 214 -6.49 -23.36 0.92
C LEU A 214 -6.75 -24.85 0.68
N THR A 215 -6.93 -25.59 1.77
CA THR A 215 -7.43 -26.97 1.70
C THR A 215 -8.90 -26.99 1.28
N ASP A 216 -9.44 -28.16 0.92
CA ASP A 216 -10.86 -28.31 0.58
C ASP A 216 -11.76 -27.96 1.77
N GLU A 217 -11.36 -28.37 2.96
CA GLU A 217 -12.07 -28.04 4.20
C GLU A 217 -12.08 -26.53 4.43
N GLU A 218 -10.94 -25.86 4.35
CA GLU A 218 -10.84 -24.40 4.50
C GLU A 218 -11.66 -23.65 3.45
N ALA A 219 -11.61 -24.11 2.20
CA ALA A 219 -12.44 -23.55 1.12
C ALA A 219 -13.95 -23.76 1.38
N GLY A 220 -14.31 -24.91 1.97
CA GLY A 220 -15.68 -25.20 2.43
C GLY A 220 -16.14 -24.24 3.53
N LYS A 221 -15.32 -24.01 4.55
CA LYS A 221 -15.59 -23.05 5.63
C LYS A 221 -15.76 -21.63 5.09
N ILE A 222 -14.88 -21.20 4.18
CA ILE A 222 -15.00 -19.89 3.53
C ILE A 222 -16.31 -19.78 2.74
N ARG A 223 -16.63 -20.81 1.95
CA ARG A 223 -17.87 -20.83 1.18
C ARG A 223 -19.08 -20.70 2.11
N TYR A 224 -19.12 -21.46 3.18
CA TYR A 224 -20.18 -21.38 4.17
C TYR A 224 -20.32 -19.96 4.73
N ALA A 225 -19.23 -19.35 5.21
CA ALA A 225 -19.25 -18.01 5.76
C ALA A 225 -19.67 -16.93 4.74
N LEU A 226 -19.37 -17.13 3.45
CA LEU A 226 -19.76 -16.19 2.39
C LEU A 226 -21.26 -16.26 2.06
N TYR A 227 -21.91 -17.41 2.23
CA TYR A 227 -23.34 -17.60 1.95
C TYR A 227 -24.23 -17.48 3.20
N ASP A 228 -23.67 -17.61 4.39
CA ASP A 228 -24.38 -17.46 5.64
C ASP A 228 -24.76 -15.99 5.89
N MET A 229 -26.03 -15.64 5.75
CA MET A 229 -26.52 -14.27 5.89
C MET A 229 -26.48 -13.75 7.33
N GLU A 230 -26.35 -14.61 8.33
CA GLU A 230 -26.14 -14.20 9.73
C GLU A 230 -24.68 -13.81 10.02
N ASN A 231 -23.77 -14.21 9.16
CA ASN A 231 -22.36 -13.82 9.27
C ASN A 231 -22.18 -12.29 9.06
N PRO A 232 -21.34 -11.58 9.84
CA PRO A 232 -21.20 -10.13 9.80
C PRO A 232 -20.53 -9.57 8.54
N LEU A 233 -20.25 -10.38 7.52
CA LEU A 233 -19.69 -9.92 6.26
C LEU A 233 -20.71 -9.08 5.47
N SER A 234 -20.30 -7.91 5.01
CA SER A 234 -21.13 -7.08 4.13
C SER A 234 -21.30 -7.71 2.74
N LEU A 235 -22.35 -7.31 1.99
CA LEU A 235 -22.56 -7.77 0.60
C LEU A 235 -21.32 -7.52 -0.28
N ARG A 236 -20.63 -6.40 -0.08
CA ARG A 236 -19.37 -6.12 -0.76
C ARG A 236 -18.29 -7.16 -0.44
N ASP A 237 -18.09 -7.45 0.84
CA ASP A 237 -17.04 -8.35 1.29
C ASP A 237 -17.36 -9.80 0.84
N ARG A 238 -18.64 -10.18 0.81
CA ARG A 238 -19.12 -11.44 0.23
C ARG A 238 -18.84 -11.53 -1.26
N ALA A 239 -19.22 -10.52 -2.05
CA ALA A 239 -18.97 -10.50 -3.49
C ALA A 239 -17.48 -10.58 -3.82
N ILE A 240 -16.64 -9.85 -3.09
CA ILE A 240 -15.18 -9.92 -3.22
C ILE A 240 -14.65 -11.32 -2.86
N GLY A 241 -15.16 -11.92 -1.78
CA GLY A 241 -14.78 -13.27 -1.36
C GLY A 241 -15.15 -14.33 -2.38
N ILE A 242 -16.32 -14.26 -2.96
CA ILE A 242 -16.81 -15.15 -4.02
C ILE A 242 -15.95 -14.99 -5.28
N LEU A 243 -15.66 -13.76 -5.70
CA LEU A 243 -14.74 -13.50 -6.80
C LEU A 243 -13.35 -14.12 -6.56
N LEU A 244 -12.78 -13.91 -5.37
CA LEU A 244 -11.48 -14.48 -5.01
C LEU A 244 -11.50 -16.01 -5.04
N LEU A 245 -12.55 -16.63 -4.48
CA LEU A 245 -12.67 -18.07 -4.34
C LEU A 245 -12.85 -18.78 -5.69
N TYR A 246 -13.69 -18.24 -6.56
CA TYR A 246 -14.06 -18.90 -7.81
C TYR A 246 -13.19 -18.50 -9.01
N THR A 247 -12.62 -17.29 -9.02
CA THR A 247 -11.83 -16.81 -10.17
C THR A 247 -10.33 -16.74 -9.91
N GLY A 248 -9.91 -16.67 -8.65
CA GLY A 248 -8.50 -16.45 -8.31
C GLY A 248 -7.93 -15.12 -8.83
N LEU A 249 -8.75 -14.13 -9.10
CA LEU A 249 -8.32 -12.80 -9.55
C LEU A 249 -7.35 -12.15 -8.58
N ARG A 250 -6.47 -11.29 -9.10
CA ARG A 250 -5.58 -10.51 -8.23
C ARG A 250 -6.37 -9.42 -7.50
N GLY A 251 -6.00 -9.13 -6.26
CA GLY A 251 -6.65 -8.07 -5.48
C GLY A 251 -6.61 -6.69 -6.16
N CYS A 252 -5.59 -6.39 -6.96
CA CYS A 252 -5.57 -5.14 -7.74
C CYS A 252 -6.59 -5.14 -8.88
N ASP A 253 -6.81 -6.28 -9.53
CA ASP A 253 -7.79 -6.40 -10.62
C ASP A 253 -9.21 -6.26 -10.07
N ILE A 254 -9.51 -6.87 -8.90
CA ILE A 254 -10.79 -6.71 -8.21
C ILE A 254 -10.99 -5.25 -7.76
N ALA A 255 -9.96 -4.63 -7.15
CA ALA A 255 -10.05 -3.24 -6.71
C ALA A 255 -10.25 -2.24 -7.85
N GLY A 256 -9.75 -2.57 -9.03
CA GLY A 256 -9.86 -1.74 -10.24
C GLY A 256 -10.98 -2.16 -11.20
N MET A 257 -11.82 -3.11 -10.80
CA MET A 257 -12.92 -3.60 -11.65
C MET A 257 -13.94 -2.49 -11.89
N GLN A 258 -14.22 -2.20 -13.15
CA GLN A 258 -15.22 -1.22 -13.57
C GLN A 258 -16.54 -1.92 -13.93
N ILE A 259 -17.64 -1.18 -13.87
CA ILE A 259 -18.98 -1.71 -14.14
C ILE A 259 -19.09 -2.16 -15.59
N ASP A 260 -18.47 -1.45 -16.51
CA ASP A 260 -18.45 -1.75 -17.96
C ASP A 260 -17.58 -2.97 -18.34
N PHE A 261 -16.83 -3.53 -17.39
CA PHE A 261 -16.10 -4.79 -17.58
C PHE A 261 -16.99 -6.03 -17.50
N ILE A 262 -18.25 -5.86 -17.06
CA ILE A 262 -19.22 -6.92 -16.89
C ILE A 262 -20.19 -6.91 -18.06
N ASP A 263 -20.11 -7.91 -18.94
CA ASP A 263 -21.08 -8.16 -20.00
C ASP A 263 -22.14 -9.15 -19.46
N TRP A 264 -23.24 -8.62 -18.97
CA TRP A 264 -24.33 -9.40 -18.38
C TRP A 264 -25.05 -10.27 -19.42
N ASP A 265 -25.17 -9.81 -20.66
CA ASP A 265 -25.87 -10.51 -21.74
C ASP A 265 -25.06 -11.72 -22.22
N LYS A 266 -23.73 -11.59 -22.24
CA LYS A 266 -22.83 -12.69 -22.64
C LYS A 266 -22.30 -13.50 -21.45
N GLU A 267 -22.66 -13.11 -20.24
CA GLU A 267 -22.16 -13.72 -19.01
C GLU A 267 -20.63 -13.76 -18.95
N LEU A 268 -19.99 -12.63 -19.21
CA LEU A 268 -18.52 -12.50 -19.29
C LEU A 268 -17.98 -11.36 -18.44
N LEU A 269 -16.82 -11.59 -17.82
CA LEU A 269 -15.96 -10.55 -17.26
C LEU A 269 -14.78 -10.33 -18.21
N ARG A 270 -14.64 -9.13 -18.79
CA ARG A 270 -13.61 -8.82 -19.76
C ARG A 270 -12.87 -7.54 -19.41
N PHE A 271 -11.57 -7.63 -19.10
CA PHE A 271 -10.77 -6.46 -18.74
C PHE A 271 -9.25 -6.70 -18.87
N PRO A 272 -8.44 -5.64 -19.03
CA PRO A 272 -6.99 -5.75 -19.01
C PRO A 272 -6.49 -5.88 -17.56
N GLN A 273 -5.65 -6.87 -17.28
CA GLN A 273 -5.04 -7.03 -15.96
C GLN A 273 -4.15 -5.83 -15.59
N GLN A 274 -4.33 -5.25 -14.44
CA GLN A 274 -3.54 -4.09 -14.00
C GLN A 274 -2.02 -4.35 -13.92
N LYS A 275 -1.63 -5.57 -13.55
CA LYS A 275 -0.20 -5.91 -13.40
C LYS A 275 0.50 -6.16 -14.74
N THR A 276 -0.14 -6.82 -15.68
CA THR A 276 0.48 -7.32 -16.92
C THR A 276 -0.01 -6.60 -18.18
N GLY A 277 -1.15 -5.91 -18.12
CA GLY A 277 -1.81 -5.32 -19.28
C GLY A 277 -2.50 -6.34 -20.21
N VAL A 278 -2.38 -7.64 -19.92
CA VAL A 278 -2.99 -8.70 -20.72
C VAL A 278 -4.50 -8.67 -20.54
N LEU A 279 -5.23 -8.66 -21.65
CA LEU A 279 -6.69 -8.81 -21.64
C LEU A 279 -7.03 -10.21 -21.15
N ILE A 280 -7.91 -10.29 -20.17
CA ILE A 280 -8.49 -11.55 -19.72
C ILE A 280 -9.99 -11.54 -19.97
N GLU A 281 -10.52 -12.71 -20.23
CA GLU A 281 -11.92 -12.99 -20.38
C GLU A 281 -12.26 -14.21 -19.51
N LEU A 282 -13.22 -14.05 -18.63
CA LEU A 282 -13.64 -15.09 -17.68
C LEU A 282 -15.15 -15.25 -17.76
N PRO A 283 -15.68 -16.47 -17.68
CA PRO A 283 -17.12 -16.66 -17.58
C PRO A 283 -17.63 -16.07 -16.26
N LEU A 284 -18.74 -15.36 -16.34
CA LEU A 284 -19.49 -14.86 -15.20
C LEU A 284 -20.40 -15.98 -14.69
N SER A 285 -19.83 -16.88 -13.86
CA SER A 285 -20.65 -17.95 -13.29
C SER A 285 -21.80 -17.39 -12.46
N PRO A 286 -22.94 -18.11 -12.33
CA PRO A 286 -24.09 -17.64 -11.54
C PRO A 286 -23.72 -17.23 -10.10
N ALA A 287 -22.81 -17.97 -9.47
CA ALA A 287 -22.33 -17.63 -8.12
C ALA A 287 -21.65 -16.25 -8.07
N VAL A 288 -20.81 -15.93 -9.06
CA VAL A 288 -20.10 -14.67 -9.15
C VAL A 288 -21.02 -13.54 -9.58
N GLY A 289 -21.86 -13.79 -10.61
CA GLY A 289 -22.82 -12.81 -11.14
C GLY A 289 -23.82 -12.37 -10.07
N ASN A 290 -24.46 -13.31 -9.40
CA ASN A 290 -25.45 -13.01 -8.35
C ASN A 290 -24.81 -12.22 -7.20
N ALA A 291 -23.62 -12.61 -6.73
CA ALA A 291 -22.97 -11.90 -5.64
C ALA A 291 -22.59 -10.45 -6.02
N ILE A 292 -22.14 -10.21 -7.25
CA ILE A 292 -21.88 -8.86 -7.74
C ILE A 292 -23.20 -8.09 -7.85
N PHE A 293 -24.25 -8.71 -8.41
CA PHE A 293 -25.56 -8.10 -8.56
C PHE A 293 -26.15 -7.69 -7.22
N ASP A 294 -26.19 -8.59 -6.24
CA ASP A 294 -26.70 -8.32 -4.89
C ASP A 294 -25.97 -7.14 -4.22
N TYR A 295 -24.65 -7.09 -4.39
CA TYR A 295 -23.88 -5.96 -3.89
C TYR A 295 -24.22 -4.66 -4.64
N MET A 296 -24.32 -4.68 -5.96
CA MET A 296 -24.60 -3.50 -6.76
C MET A 296 -26.00 -2.95 -6.52
N ASP A 297 -26.98 -3.84 -6.37
CA ASP A 297 -28.39 -3.48 -6.15
C ASP A 297 -28.62 -2.95 -4.72
N SER A 298 -28.19 -3.71 -3.72
CA SER A 298 -28.62 -3.47 -2.34
C SER A 298 -27.48 -3.03 -1.39
N GLY A 299 -26.22 -3.22 -1.77
CA GLY A 299 -25.07 -2.96 -0.88
C GLY A 299 -24.16 -1.80 -1.30
N ARG A 300 -24.19 -1.42 -2.57
CA ARG A 300 -23.28 -0.40 -3.11
C ARG A 300 -23.80 1.01 -2.83
N PRO A 301 -23.03 1.86 -2.12
CA PRO A 301 -23.42 3.26 -1.94
C PRO A 301 -23.61 4.00 -3.27
N CYS A 302 -24.64 4.84 -3.35
CA CYS A 302 -24.89 5.66 -4.52
C CYS A 302 -23.77 6.72 -4.69
N CYS A 303 -23.02 6.64 -5.78
CA CYS A 303 -21.98 7.61 -6.13
C CYS A 303 -21.66 7.56 -7.64
N ALA A 304 -20.99 8.59 -8.13
CA ALA A 304 -20.59 8.72 -9.54
C ALA A 304 -19.34 7.90 -9.93
N ASP A 305 -18.74 7.15 -9.00
CA ASP A 305 -17.56 6.32 -9.28
C ASP A 305 -17.96 5.09 -10.10
N GLY A 306 -17.33 4.89 -11.25
CA GLY A 306 -17.60 3.79 -12.19
C GLY A 306 -17.03 2.43 -11.78
N HIS A 307 -16.33 2.32 -10.63
CA HIS A 307 -15.84 1.03 -10.16
C HIS A 307 -16.95 0.20 -9.49
N VAL A 308 -16.89 -1.11 -9.67
CA VAL A 308 -17.82 -2.04 -9.02
C VAL A 308 -17.67 -1.92 -7.50
N PHE A 309 -16.44 -2.11 -6.98
CA PHE A 309 -16.18 -2.15 -5.55
C PHE A 309 -15.65 -0.82 -5.03
N ILE A 310 -16.39 -0.22 -4.12
CA ILE A 310 -16.07 1.07 -3.52
C ILE A 310 -16.01 1.00 -2.00
N SER A 311 -15.48 2.06 -1.37
CA SER A 311 -15.46 2.19 0.09
C SER A 311 -16.88 2.30 0.64
N GLU A 312 -17.18 1.62 1.75
CA GLU A 312 -18.43 1.77 2.51
C GLU A 312 -18.45 3.03 3.36
N VAL A 313 -17.31 3.70 3.46
CA VAL A 313 -17.16 4.93 4.24
C VAL A 313 -16.84 6.09 3.30
N GLN A 314 -17.49 7.21 3.52
CA GLN A 314 -17.27 8.43 2.75
C GLN A 314 -15.82 8.97 2.87
N PRO A 315 -15.30 9.63 1.84
CA PRO A 315 -15.88 9.76 0.50
C PRO A 315 -15.87 8.40 -0.23
N TYR A 316 -16.98 8.07 -0.90
CA TYR A 316 -17.10 6.82 -1.65
C TYR A 316 -16.18 6.83 -2.86
N ARG A 317 -15.17 5.98 -2.85
CA ARG A 317 -14.15 5.86 -3.90
C ARG A 317 -13.78 4.40 -4.10
N ARG A 318 -13.18 4.10 -5.25
CA ARG A 318 -12.66 2.77 -5.53
C ARG A 318 -11.78 2.24 -4.38
N LEU A 319 -11.78 0.94 -4.18
CA LEU A 319 -10.92 0.28 -3.21
C LEU A 319 -9.45 0.36 -3.64
N ALA A 320 -8.55 0.44 -2.65
CA ALA A 320 -7.14 0.12 -2.87
C ALA A 320 -6.94 -1.42 -2.84
N SER A 321 -5.93 -1.93 -3.53
CA SER A 321 -5.57 -3.36 -3.48
C SER A 321 -5.34 -3.87 -2.06
N GLN A 322 -4.83 -3.03 -1.16
CA GLN A 322 -4.66 -3.37 0.25
C GLN A 322 -5.99 -3.57 0.97
N SER A 323 -7.04 -2.82 0.58
CA SER A 323 -8.39 -3.01 1.13
C SER A 323 -8.94 -4.39 0.78
N VAL A 324 -8.74 -4.86 -0.45
CA VAL A 324 -9.13 -6.22 -0.86
C VAL A 324 -8.37 -7.28 -0.06
N ALA A 325 -7.07 -7.06 0.20
CA ALA A 325 -6.28 -7.97 1.04
C ALA A 325 -6.80 -7.99 2.49
N ASN A 326 -7.21 -6.85 3.04
CA ASN A 326 -7.79 -6.76 4.38
C ASN A 326 -9.18 -7.44 4.46
N ILE A 327 -9.98 -7.35 3.38
CA ILE A 327 -11.25 -8.07 3.26
C ILE A 327 -11.00 -9.58 3.25
N ALA A 328 -10.01 -10.06 2.50
CA ALA A 328 -9.62 -11.47 2.53
C ALA A 328 -9.24 -11.94 3.93
N LEU A 329 -8.49 -11.13 4.70
CA LEU A 329 -8.16 -11.44 6.11
C LEU A 329 -9.40 -11.50 6.99
N ARG A 330 -10.37 -10.61 6.78
CA ARG A 330 -11.65 -10.65 7.50
C ARG A 330 -12.41 -11.93 7.17
N ILE A 331 -12.50 -12.31 5.90
CA ILE A 331 -13.15 -13.55 5.47
C ILE A 331 -12.50 -14.77 6.14
N TYR A 332 -11.17 -14.85 6.22
CA TYR A 332 -10.49 -15.94 6.91
C TYR A 332 -10.85 -16.00 8.40
N LYS A 333 -10.94 -14.83 9.05
CA LYS A 333 -11.33 -14.74 10.45
C LYS A 333 -12.76 -15.25 10.68
N GLU A 334 -13.69 -14.76 9.87
CA GLU A 334 -15.12 -15.14 10.00
C GLU A 334 -15.40 -16.60 9.59
N ALA A 335 -14.54 -17.18 8.77
CA ALA A 335 -14.59 -18.59 8.36
C ALA A 335 -13.80 -19.52 9.27
N ASP A 336 -13.20 -19.02 10.34
CA ASP A 336 -12.30 -19.79 11.23
C ASP A 336 -11.20 -20.56 10.45
N VAL A 337 -10.56 -19.87 9.51
CA VAL A 337 -9.43 -20.40 8.75
C VAL A 337 -8.13 -19.97 9.41
N ARG A 338 -7.16 -20.90 9.47
CA ARG A 338 -5.83 -20.68 10.09
C ARG A 338 -5.19 -19.35 9.71
N GLN A 339 -4.60 -18.67 10.67
CA GLN A 339 -3.81 -17.45 10.50
C GLN A 339 -2.56 -17.49 11.38
N ASN A 340 -1.79 -18.58 11.31
CA ASN A 340 -0.59 -18.77 12.13
C ASN A 340 0.51 -17.76 11.75
N PRO A 341 1.42 -17.43 12.67
CA PRO A 341 2.63 -16.68 12.34
C PRO A 341 3.41 -17.40 11.22
N GLY A 342 3.73 -16.67 10.15
CA GLY A 342 4.44 -17.24 9.00
C GLY A 342 3.55 -17.75 7.86
N ASP A 343 2.25 -17.94 8.08
CA ASP A 343 1.32 -18.27 6.99
C ASP A 343 1.23 -17.14 5.97
N ARG A 344 1.07 -17.50 4.70
CA ARG A 344 0.71 -16.52 3.68
C ARG A 344 -0.69 -15.99 3.96
N ARG A 345 -0.85 -14.69 3.80
CA ARG A 345 -2.09 -13.98 4.09
C ARG A 345 -2.57 -13.22 2.86
N GLY A 346 -3.84 -12.80 2.90
CA GLY A 346 -4.44 -11.99 1.85
C GLY A 346 -4.88 -12.79 0.63
N THR A 347 -4.98 -12.13 -0.53
CA THR A 347 -5.62 -12.68 -1.73
C THR A 347 -4.81 -13.77 -2.44
N HIS A 348 -3.52 -13.91 -2.15
CA HIS A 348 -2.66 -14.87 -2.85
C HIS A 348 -3.02 -16.34 -2.58
N ILE A 349 -3.52 -16.65 -1.38
CA ILE A 349 -3.89 -18.04 -1.03
C ILE A 349 -5.08 -18.50 -1.89
N PHE A 350 -6.09 -17.63 -2.08
CA PHE A 350 -7.20 -17.91 -3.00
C PHE A 350 -6.71 -18.21 -4.42
N ARG A 351 -5.78 -17.39 -4.91
CA ARG A 351 -5.22 -17.56 -6.25
C ARG A 351 -4.43 -18.84 -6.38
N HIS A 352 -3.65 -19.24 -5.37
CA HIS A 352 -2.95 -20.52 -5.37
C HIS A 352 -3.94 -21.69 -5.37
N ARG A 353 -5.02 -21.58 -4.60
CA ARG A 353 -6.09 -22.57 -4.62
C ARG A 353 -6.73 -22.72 -6.00
N ALA A 354 -7.15 -21.61 -6.62
CA ALA A 354 -7.73 -21.63 -7.95
C ALA A 354 -6.78 -22.28 -8.98
N ALA A 355 -5.49 -21.93 -8.95
CA ALA A 355 -4.49 -22.49 -9.83
C ALA A 355 -4.27 -24.01 -9.59
N SER A 356 -4.24 -24.47 -8.33
CA SER A 356 -4.12 -25.88 -7.99
C SER A 356 -5.32 -26.67 -8.48
N HIS A 357 -6.53 -26.16 -8.24
CA HIS A 357 -7.77 -26.80 -8.67
C HIS A 357 -7.88 -26.91 -10.21
N MET A 358 -7.44 -25.88 -10.94
CA MET A 358 -7.36 -25.96 -12.41
C MET A 358 -6.40 -27.05 -12.88
N LEU A 359 -5.24 -27.21 -12.23
CA LEU A 359 -4.28 -28.27 -12.55
C LEU A 359 -4.83 -29.67 -12.23
N GLU A 360 -5.50 -29.84 -11.10
CA GLU A 360 -6.17 -31.08 -10.70
C GLU A 360 -7.28 -31.45 -11.68
N SER A 361 -7.96 -30.47 -12.26
CA SER A 361 -9.00 -30.64 -13.29
C SER A 361 -8.42 -30.86 -14.70
N GLY A 362 -7.09 -31.04 -14.85
CA GLY A 362 -6.45 -31.35 -16.13
C GLY A 362 -6.25 -30.15 -17.06
N ILE A 363 -6.46 -28.92 -16.60
CA ILE A 363 -6.22 -27.71 -17.40
C ILE A 363 -4.70 -27.46 -17.45
N PRO A 364 -4.05 -27.48 -18.63
CA PRO A 364 -2.62 -27.29 -18.74
C PRO A 364 -2.19 -25.88 -18.30
N ARG A 365 -0.97 -25.77 -17.76
CA ARG A 365 -0.38 -24.46 -17.47
C ARG A 365 -0.23 -23.68 -18.77
N PRO A 366 -0.59 -22.38 -18.80
CA PRO A 366 -0.20 -21.56 -19.91
C PRO A 366 1.33 -21.54 -20.00
N VAL A 367 1.88 -21.84 -21.17
CA VAL A 367 3.30 -21.85 -21.49
C VAL A 367 3.88 -20.44 -21.43
#